data_2459811bf3bf0e113ed85f3c6ce83609
#
_entry.id   2459811bf3bf0e113ed85f3c6ce83609
#
_cell.length_a   1.000
_cell.length_b   1.000
_cell.length_c   1.000
_cell.angle_alpha   90.00
_cell.angle_beta   90.00
_cell.angle_gamma   90.00
#
_symmetry.space_group_name_H-M   'P 1'
#
loop_
_entity.id
_entity.type
_entity.pdbx_description
1 polymer ?
#
loop_
_entity_poly.entity_id
_entity_poly.type
_entity_poly.pdbx_seq_one_letter_code
_entity_poly.pdbx_strand_id
1 'polypeptide(L)'
;GFHTYDYARHFVSACSRILGFEGTPEGVEDNGNFTRVAAFPIGIDPSRFTQALETERVQAHIHELRQRFQGRKVMLGVDRLDMIKGIPQKLLGFEKFLSEHPEWRDRVLLVQIAVPTRTDVAEYQRLTSQVHEIVGRINGRFGTLGSVPIQHLDCSLAFTELCALYAVTDVCLVTSLRDGMNLVSYEFVSCQSKNAGVLVLSEFAGAAQSLGAGALLVNPWNVNDMAAAIEDALTMPDAERRERQRQNFTHVTIHTAQAWADTFVSELNDTHVEAELRRKRIPPQLVPMTIINSFVTVYPSSLTFIY
;
A
#
# COMPACT_ATOMS: atom_id res chain seq x y z
N GLY A 1 -8.30 -6.10 -15.18
CA GLY A 1 -8.55 -5.11 -14.14
C GLY A 1 -7.26 -4.62 -13.49
N PHE A 2 -7.28 -3.42 -12.94
CA PHE A 2 -6.15 -2.79 -12.24
C PHE A 2 -6.61 -2.26 -10.89
N HIS A 3 -5.67 -2.00 -9.96
CA HIS A 3 -6.03 -1.42 -8.66
C HIS A 3 -6.21 0.10 -8.71
N THR A 4 -5.63 0.78 -9.71
CA THR A 4 -5.75 2.22 -9.88
C THR A 4 -6.08 2.59 -11.32
N TYR A 5 -6.75 3.73 -11.49
CA TYR A 5 -7.06 4.28 -12.80
C TYR A 5 -5.80 4.60 -13.61
N ASP A 6 -4.74 5.08 -12.97
CA ASP A 6 -3.50 5.41 -13.67
C ASP A 6 -2.86 4.19 -14.33
N TYR A 7 -2.85 3.03 -13.65
CA TYR A 7 -2.35 1.80 -14.26
C TYR A 7 -3.25 1.32 -15.41
N ALA A 8 -4.57 1.45 -15.28
CA ALA A 8 -5.51 1.15 -16.37
C ALA A 8 -5.23 2.03 -17.60
N ARG A 9 -5.08 3.34 -17.40
CA ARG A 9 -4.75 4.31 -18.45
C ARG A 9 -3.39 4.02 -19.10
N HIS A 10 -2.37 3.70 -18.31
CA HIS A 10 -1.06 3.32 -18.85
C HIS A 10 -1.12 2.07 -19.69
N PHE A 11 -1.92 1.09 -19.28
CA PHE A 11 -2.12 -0.14 -20.06
C PHE A 11 -2.77 0.18 -21.42
N VAL A 12 -3.87 0.93 -21.45
CA VAL A 12 -4.54 1.35 -22.68
C VAL A 12 -3.56 2.11 -23.58
N SER A 13 -2.81 3.06 -23.04
CA SER A 13 -1.78 3.81 -23.78
C SER A 13 -0.68 2.89 -24.36
N ALA A 14 -0.24 1.89 -23.62
CA ALA A 14 0.74 0.92 -24.10
C ALA A 14 0.17 0.06 -25.23
N CYS A 15 -1.08 -0.40 -25.13
CA CYS A 15 -1.76 -1.13 -26.21
C CYS A 15 -1.82 -0.30 -27.50
N SER A 16 -2.18 0.98 -27.40
CA SER A 16 -2.23 1.85 -28.57
C SER A 16 -0.85 2.10 -29.18
N ARG A 17 0.16 2.37 -28.37
CA ARG A 17 1.51 2.73 -28.86
C ARG A 17 2.30 1.54 -29.41
N ILE A 18 2.16 0.35 -28.78
CA ILE A 18 3.01 -0.81 -29.08
C ILE A 18 2.29 -1.74 -30.07
N LEU A 19 0.98 -1.95 -29.88
CA LEU A 19 0.19 -2.90 -30.66
C LEU A 19 -0.65 -2.24 -31.75
N GLY A 20 -0.80 -0.91 -31.74
CA GLY A 20 -1.61 -0.17 -32.69
C GLY A 20 -3.12 -0.31 -32.47
N PHE A 21 -3.55 -0.76 -31.29
CA PHE A 21 -4.97 -0.92 -30.95
C PHE A 21 -5.63 0.44 -30.73
N GLU A 22 -6.92 0.52 -31.01
CA GLU A 22 -7.70 1.72 -30.73
C GLU A 22 -8.01 1.80 -29.22
N GLY A 23 -7.48 2.83 -28.55
CA GLY A 23 -7.71 3.07 -27.12
C GLY A 23 -8.93 3.94 -26.90
N THR A 24 -9.81 3.51 -26.01
CA THR A 24 -10.97 4.27 -25.51
C THR A 24 -10.86 4.45 -23.99
N PRO A 25 -11.63 5.37 -23.38
CA PRO A 25 -11.68 5.47 -21.90
C PRO A 25 -12.14 4.18 -21.22
N GLU A 26 -12.89 3.34 -21.89
CA GLU A 26 -13.49 2.11 -21.37
C GLU A 26 -12.66 0.85 -21.66
N GLY A 27 -11.67 0.94 -22.57
CA GLY A 27 -10.87 -0.22 -22.94
C GLY A 27 -10.08 -0.06 -24.23
N VAL A 28 -9.81 -1.19 -24.87
CA VAL A 28 -9.08 -1.25 -26.14
C VAL A 28 -9.87 -2.06 -27.17
N GLU A 29 -9.82 -1.63 -28.43
CA GLU A 29 -10.44 -2.31 -29.54
C GLU A 29 -9.38 -2.82 -30.52
N ASP A 30 -9.51 -4.09 -30.91
CA ASP A 30 -8.70 -4.76 -31.92
C ASP A 30 -9.60 -5.49 -32.89
N ASN A 31 -9.61 -5.05 -34.14
CA ASN A 31 -10.36 -5.68 -35.27
C ASN A 31 -11.84 -5.95 -34.90
N GLY A 32 -12.51 -5.01 -34.26
CA GLY A 32 -13.90 -5.14 -33.81
C GLY A 32 -14.12 -5.93 -32.54
N ASN A 33 -13.04 -6.41 -31.89
CA ASN A 33 -13.09 -7.03 -30.56
C ASN A 33 -12.76 -5.98 -29.50
N PHE A 34 -13.73 -5.71 -28.64
CA PHE A 34 -13.54 -4.78 -27.53
C PHE A 34 -13.16 -5.51 -26.25
N THR A 35 -12.04 -5.07 -25.64
CA THR A 35 -11.59 -5.54 -24.30
C THR A 35 -11.77 -4.42 -23.31
N ARG A 36 -12.69 -4.59 -22.36
CA ARG A 36 -12.94 -3.63 -21.30
C ARG A 36 -11.74 -3.56 -20.33
N VAL A 37 -11.36 -2.34 -19.97
CA VAL A 37 -10.28 -2.06 -19.01
C VAL A 37 -10.84 -1.17 -17.90
N ALA A 38 -10.75 -1.63 -16.64
CA ALA A 38 -11.30 -0.90 -15.51
C ALA A 38 -10.38 -1.00 -14.27
N ALA A 39 -10.56 -0.05 -13.36
CA ALA A 39 -9.88 -0.04 -12.06
C ALA A 39 -10.80 -0.61 -10.97
N PHE A 40 -10.26 -1.54 -10.20
CA PHE A 40 -10.90 -2.19 -9.06
C PHE A 40 -9.93 -2.10 -7.86
N PRO A 41 -9.96 -1.00 -7.10
CA PRO A 41 -9.08 -0.84 -5.94
C PRO A 41 -9.47 -1.86 -4.86
N ILE A 42 -8.56 -2.78 -4.54
CA ILE A 42 -8.80 -3.79 -3.51
C ILE A 42 -8.75 -3.15 -2.12
N GLY A 43 -9.64 -3.59 -1.24
CA GLY A 43 -9.62 -3.29 0.19
C GLY A 43 -9.20 -4.48 1.03
N ILE A 44 -9.38 -4.35 2.34
CA ILE A 44 -9.15 -5.41 3.32
C ILE A 44 -10.47 -5.75 4.04
N ASP A 45 -10.44 -6.73 4.94
CA ASP A 45 -11.48 -6.89 5.96
C ASP A 45 -11.04 -6.17 7.25
N PRO A 46 -11.52 -4.95 7.53
CA PRO A 46 -11.12 -4.20 8.72
C PRO A 46 -11.62 -4.85 10.01
N SER A 47 -12.69 -5.66 9.95
CA SER A 47 -13.27 -6.31 11.13
C SER A 47 -12.29 -7.30 11.75
N ARG A 48 -11.46 -7.96 10.93
CA ARG A 48 -10.41 -8.85 11.38
C ARG A 48 -9.40 -8.15 12.31
N PHE A 49 -9.06 -6.90 12.00
CA PHE A 49 -8.11 -6.09 12.79
C PHE A 49 -8.78 -5.52 14.04
N THR A 50 -9.97 -4.94 13.90
CA THR A 50 -10.70 -4.38 15.05
C THR A 50 -11.07 -5.44 16.09
N GLN A 51 -11.49 -6.64 15.67
CA GLN A 51 -11.75 -7.76 16.57
C GLN A 51 -10.47 -8.27 17.24
N ALA A 52 -9.36 -8.36 16.50
CA ALA A 52 -8.08 -8.76 17.08
C ALA A 52 -7.65 -7.83 18.21
N LEU A 53 -7.87 -6.53 18.06
CA LEU A 53 -7.53 -5.53 19.10
C LEU A 53 -8.32 -5.73 20.41
N GLU A 54 -9.48 -6.37 20.39
CA GLU A 54 -10.27 -6.63 21.59
C GLU A 54 -9.83 -7.91 22.33
N THR A 55 -8.94 -8.72 21.75
CA THR A 55 -8.46 -9.97 22.37
C THR A 55 -7.47 -9.68 23.50
N GLU A 56 -7.53 -10.49 24.58
CA GLU A 56 -6.61 -10.38 25.71
C GLU A 56 -5.13 -10.47 25.27
N ARG A 57 -4.85 -11.33 24.32
CA ARG A 57 -3.48 -11.53 23.80
C ARG A 57 -2.94 -10.25 23.16
N VAL A 58 -3.71 -9.60 22.30
CA VAL A 58 -3.28 -8.35 21.67
C VAL A 58 -3.20 -7.21 22.70
N GLN A 59 -4.14 -7.13 23.63
CA GLN A 59 -4.10 -6.12 24.70
C GLN A 59 -2.86 -6.29 25.61
N ALA A 60 -2.44 -7.53 25.92
CA ALA A 60 -1.21 -7.80 26.64
C ALA A 60 0.03 -7.29 25.87
N HIS A 61 0.13 -7.58 24.57
CA HIS A 61 1.20 -7.05 23.71
C HIS A 61 1.19 -5.52 23.63
N ILE A 62 0.01 -4.88 23.51
CA ILE A 62 -0.12 -3.42 23.53
C ILE A 62 0.45 -2.85 24.84
N HIS A 63 0.11 -3.47 25.97
CA HIS A 63 0.60 -3.02 27.29
C HIS A 63 2.13 -3.13 27.37
N GLU A 64 2.70 -4.27 26.98
CA GLU A 64 4.14 -4.49 26.93
C GLU A 64 4.86 -3.47 26.03
N LEU A 65 4.36 -3.25 24.81
CA LEU A 65 4.95 -2.29 23.88
C LEU A 65 4.89 -0.85 24.41
N ARG A 66 3.78 -0.45 25.06
CA ARG A 66 3.67 0.86 25.69
C ARG A 66 4.67 1.07 26.82
N GLN A 67 4.91 0.05 27.65
CA GLN A 67 5.95 0.09 28.66
C GLN A 67 7.35 0.20 28.05
N ARG A 68 7.63 -0.62 27.04
CA ARG A 68 8.92 -0.66 26.35
C ARG A 68 9.26 0.66 25.65
N PHE A 69 8.27 1.31 25.05
CA PHE A 69 8.44 2.56 24.29
C PHE A 69 8.09 3.82 25.11
N GLN A 70 7.94 3.67 26.42
CA GLN A 70 7.53 4.79 27.28
C GLN A 70 8.42 6.02 27.07
N GLY A 71 7.78 7.19 26.95
CA GLY A 71 8.46 8.47 26.75
C GLY A 71 8.89 8.76 25.31
N ARG A 72 8.66 7.83 24.36
CA ARG A 72 9.01 8.02 22.95
C ARG A 72 7.77 7.92 22.05
N LYS A 73 7.78 8.70 20.98
CA LYS A 73 6.85 8.57 19.87
C LYS A 73 7.29 7.43 18.97
N VAL A 74 6.38 6.52 18.65
CA VAL A 74 6.65 5.35 17.83
C VAL A 74 6.32 5.63 16.38
N MET A 75 7.34 5.55 15.53
CA MET A 75 7.19 5.56 14.08
C MET A 75 7.35 4.13 13.56
N LEU A 76 6.59 3.76 12.54
CA LEU A 76 6.56 2.39 12.05
C LEU A 76 6.70 2.33 10.52
N GLY A 77 7.56 1.45 10.05
CA GLY A 77 7.60 0.95 8.69
C GLY A 77 7.41 -0.56 8.68
N VAL A 78 6.50 -1.05 7.86
CA VAL A 78 6.29 -2.49 7.64
C VAL A 78 6.34 -2.74 6.14
N ASP A 79 7.38 -3.39 5.67
CA ASP A 79 7.62 -3.60 4.25
C ASP A 79 8.21 -4.98 3.99
N ARG A 80 7.93 -5.55 2.83
CA ARG A 80 8.83 -6.57 2.31
C ARG A 80 10.17 -5.90 1.96
N LEU A 81 11.25 -6.60 2.15
CA LEU A 81 12.57 -6.11 1.76
C LEU A 81 12.69 -6.17 0.22
N ASP A 82 12.11 -5.17 -0.43
CA ASP A 82 11.96 -5.04 -1.89
C ASP A 82 12.35 -3.63 -2.32
N MET A 83 13.03 -3.52 -3.46
CA MET A 83 13.54 -2.24 -4.00
C MET A 83 12.44 -1.20 -4.21
N ILE A 84 11.21 -1.65 -4.56
CA ILE A 84 10.09 -0.74 -4.81
C ILE A 84 9.46 -0.17 -3.53
N LYS A 85 9.78 -0.74 -2.34
CA LYS A 85 9.18 -0.30 -1.06
C LYS A 85 9.83 0.95 -0.47
N GLY A 86 10.97 1.38 -1.01
CA GLY A 86 11.59 2.65 -0.62
C GLY A 86 12.10 2.68 0.82
N ILE A 87 12.54 1.52 1.38
CA ILE A 87 13.12 1.47 2.72
C ILE A 87 14.34 2.39 2.86
N PRO A 88 15.32 2.40 1.92
CA PRO A 88 16.43 3.34 1.99
C PRO A 88 15.98 4.80 2.02
N GLN A 89 15.00 5.18 1.20
CA GLN A 89 14.46 6.54 1.15
C GLN A 89 13.80 6.93 2.48
N LYS A 90 13.04 6.02 3.09
CA LYS A 90 12.46 6.19 4.43
C LYS A 90 13.53 6.48 5.47
N LEU A 91 14.57 5.66 5.49
CA LEU A 91 15.67 5.81 6.44
C LEU A 91 16.45 7.11 6.24
N LEU A 92 16.68 7.52 4.99
CA LEU A 92 17.32 8.81 4.67
C LEU A 92 16.46 10.01 5.07
N GLY A 93 15.14 9.94 4.85
CA GLY A 93 14.19 10.95 5.34
C GLY A 93 14.21 11.06 6.86
N PHE A 94 14.22 9.93 7.55
CA PHE A 94 14.35 9.91 9.01
C PHE A 94 15.70 10.40 9.50
N GLU A 95 16.81 10.08 8.84
CA GLU A 95 18.14 10.62 9.15
C GLU A 95 18.18 12.14 9.04
N LYS A 96 17.58 12.67 7.97
CA LYS A 96 17.47 14.12 7.73
C LYS A 96 16.67 14.79 8.84
N PHE A 97 15.51 14.22 9.19
CA PHE A 97 14.68 14.69 10.31
C PHE A 97 15.48 14.75 11.62
N LEU A 98 16.19 13.69 12.02
CA LEU A 98 17.02 13.68 13.23
C LEU A 98 18.19 14.67 13.20
N SER A 99 18.66 15.02 12.00
CA SER A 99 19.74 16.02 11.85
C SER A 99 19.23 17.43 12.07
N GLU A 100 18.02 17.74 11.59
CA GLU A 100 17.41 19.06 11.66
C GLU A 100 16.70 19.33 12.98
N HIS A 101 16.22 18.27 13.66
CA HIS A 101 15.44 18.34 14.88
C HIS A 101 16.13 17.58 16.05
N PRO A 102 17.21 18.13 16.63
CA PRO A 102 17.96 17.49 17.72
C PRO A 102 17.10 17.16 18.94
N GLU A 103 16.05 17.97 19.19
CA GLU A 103 15.11 17.80 20.30
C GLU A 103 14.26 16.53 20.23
N TRP A 104 14.18 15.90 19.05
CA TRP A 104 13.44 14.67 18.84
C TRP A 104 14.29 13.41 18.98
N ARG A 105 15.64 13.49 19.00
CA ARG A 105 16.54 12.32 18.93
C ARG A 105 16.27 11.26 20.00
N ASP A 106 15.99 11.70 21.23
CA ASP A 106 15.69 10.77 22.35
C ASP A 106 14.17 10.53 22.54
N ARG A 107 13.33 11.24 21.77
CA ARG A 107 11.87 11.25 21.92
C ARG A 107 11.15 10.46 20.82
N VAL A 108 11.84 9.98 19.81
CA VAL A 108 11.28 9.17 18.73
C VAL A 108 11.97 7.81 18.64
N LEU A 109 11.26 6.85 18.09
CA LEU A 109 11.77 5.54 17.74
C LEU A 109 11.15 5.12 16.41
N LEU A 110 11.97 4.83 15.42
CA LEU A 110 11.53 4.16 14.19
C LEU A 110 11.68 2.64 14.36
N VAL A 111 10.57 1.93 14.34
CA VAL A 111 10.54 0.47 14.21
C VAL A 111 10.38 0.14 12.74
N GLN A 112 11.38 -0.49 12.14
CA GLN A 112 11.34 -0.95 10.76
C GLN A 112 11.29 -2.46 10.71
N ILE A 113 10.16 -3.01 10.29
CA ILE A 113 9.99 -4.42 9.97
C ILE A 113 10.27 -4.59 8.48
N ALA A 114 11.33 -5.33 8.16
CA ALA A 114 11.72 -5.64 6.78
C ALA A 114 11.55 -7.15 6.57
N VAL A 115 10.43 -7.56 5.97
CA VAL A 115 10.18 -8.98 5.74
C VAL A 115 11.06 -9.50 4.60
N PRO A 116 11.96 -10.46 4.84
CA PRO A 116 12.84 -11.00 3.81
C PRO A 116 12.05 -11.59 2.65
N THR A 117 12.50 -11.31 1.43
CA THR A 117 11.92 -11.86 0.19
C THR A 117 13.03 -12.08 -0.82
N ARG A 118 12.90 -13.12 -1.66
CA ARG A 118 13.85 -13.44 -2.75
C ARG A 118 15.33 -13.39 -2.29
N THR A 119 15.62 -14.02 -1.15
CA THR A 119 16.92 -13.98 -0.47
C THR A 119 18.07 -14.58 -1.27
N ASP A 120 17.80 -15.36 -2.30
CA ASP A 120 18.71 -15.98 -3.25
C ASP A 120 19.08 -15.05 -4.43
N VAL A 121 18.43 -13.88 -4.58
CA VAL A 121 18.65 -12.92 -5.67
C VAL A 121 19.66 -11.86 -5.24
N ALA A 122 20.74 -11.69 -6.01
CA ALA A 122 21.86 -10.80 -5.67
C ALA A 122 21.46 -9.34 -5.42
N GLU A 123 20.49 -8.80 -6.18
CA GLU A 123 19.99 -7.44 -6.01
C GLU A 123 19.31 -7.25 -4.66
N TYR A 124 18.57 -8.27 -4.17
CA TYR A 124 17.92 -8.23 -2.87
C TYR A 124 18.93 -8.36 -1.72
N GLN A 125 19.99 -9.15 -1.89
CA GLN A 125 21.12 -9.23 -0.93
C GLN A 125 21.84 -7.88 -0.81
N ARG A 126 22.07 -7.19 -1.94
CA ARG A 126 22.65 -5.84 -1.94
C ARG A 126 21.75 -4.84 -1.21
N LEU A 127 20.44 -4.89 -1.45
CA LEU A 127 19.48 -4.04 -0.74
C LEU A 127 19.52 -4.30 0.78
N THR A 128 19.55 -5.58 1.21
CA THR A 128 19.71 -5.95 2.61
C THR A 128 20.95 -5.31 3.21
N SER A 129 22.11 -5.47 2.57
CA SER A 129 23.37 -4.88 3.03
C SER A 129 23.31 -3.35 3.10
N GLN A 130 22.73 -2.71 2.09
CA GLN A 130 22.52 -1.25 2.08
C GLN A 130 21.64 -0.77 3.23
N VAL A 131 20.53 -1.46 3.49
CA VAL A 131 19.61 -1.11 4.60
C VAL A 131 20.32 -1.25 5.95
N HIS A 132 21.05 -2.34 6.16
CA HIS A 132 21.83 -2.55 7.39
C HIS A 132 22.91 -1.49 7.59
N GLU A 133 23.61 -1.10 6.52
CA GLU A 133 24.61 -0.03 6.55
C GLU A 133 23.99 1.32 6.96
N ILE A 134 22.85 1.69 6.35
CA ILE A 134 22.14 2.93 6.68
C ILE A 134 21.65 2.91 8.13
N VAL A 135 21.04 1.81 8.59
CA VAL A 135 20.58 1.65 9.97
C VAL A 135 21.75 1.75 10.95
N GLY A 136 22.84 1.03 10.68
CA GLY A 136 24.04 1.07 11.53
C GLY A 136 24.64 2.48 11.61
N ARG A 137 24.71 3.20 10.50
CA ARG A 137 25.20 4.59 10.45
C ARG A 137 24.31 5.54 11.25
N ILE A 138 22.98 5.45 11.10
CA ILE A 138 22.03 6.31 11.81
C ILE A 138 22.08 6.03 13.31
N ASN A 139 22.07 4.75 13.71
CA ASN A 139 22.16 4.36 15.12
C ASN A 139 23.50 4.75 15.74
N GLY A 140 24.61 4.63 15.01
CA GLY A 140 25.93 5.09 15.48
C GLY A 140 26.04 6.60 15.62
N ARG A 141 25.35 7.37 14.76
CA ARG A 141 25.41 8.84 14.76
C ARG A 141 24.50 9.49 15.79
N PHE A 142 23.31 8.95 16.02
CA PHE A 142 22.26 9.56 16.84
C PHE A 142 21.88 8.73 18.06
N GLY A 143 22.38 7.50 18.19
CA GLY A 143 22.11 6.65 19.34
C GLY A 143 22.91 7.05 20.57
N THR A 144 22.45 6.57 21.72
CA THR A 144 23.10 6.69 23.03
C THR A 144 23.30 5.29 23.63
N LEU A 145 23.97 5.19 24.77
CA LEU A 145 24.16 3.91 25.48
C LEU A 145 22.82 3.26 25.87
N GLY A 146 21.79 4.04 26.11
CA GLY A 146 20.48 3.55 26.58
C GLY A 146 19.40 3.51 25.49
N SER A 147 19.63 4.10 24.30
CA SER A 147 18.60 4.24 23.27
C SER A 147 19.18 4.28 21.88
N VAL A 148 18.50 3.60 20.95
CA VAL A 148 18.78 3.70 19.52
C VAL A 148 17.56 4.31 18.82
N PRO A 149 17.78 5.18 17.81
CA PRO A 149 16.69 5.80 17.07
C PRO A 149 15.95 4.81 16.13
N ILE A 150 16.61 3.73 15.69
CA ILE A 150 16.01 2.72 14.81
C ILE A 150 16.12 1.33 15.42
N GLN A 151 14.97 0.66 15.57
CA GLN A 151 14.90 -0.79 15.76
C GLN A 151 14.55 -1.42 14.42
N HIS A 152 15.51 -2.12 13.82
CA HIS A 152 15.35 -2.81 12.55
C HIS A 152 15.24 -4.32 12.78
N LEU A 153 14.25 -4.96 12.15
CA LEU A 153 13.95 -6.38 12.27
C LEU A 153 13.78 -7.00 10.88
N ASP A 154 14.66 -7.92 10.51
CA ASP A 154 14.58 -8.73 9.30
C ASP A 154 13.73 -9.98 9.53
N CYS A 155 12.46 -9.79 9.81
CA CYS A 155 11.53 -10.90 10.08
C CYS A 155 10.08 -10.54 9.75
N SER A 156 9.23 -11.56 9.67
CA SER A 156 7.78 -11.38 9.74
C SER A 156 7.33 -11.44 11.20
N LEU A 157 6.33 -10.64 11.54
CA LEU A 157 5.66 -10.69 12.84
C LEU A 157 4.41 -11.57 12.77
N ALA A 158 4.04 -12.17 13.89
CA ALA A 158 2.73 -12.79 14.02
C ALA A 158 1.63 -11.74 13.94
N PHE A 159 0.46 -12.10 13.42
CA PHE A 159 -0.66 -11.18 13.21
C PHE A 159 -1.04 -10.39 14.49
N THR A 160 -1.04 -11.06 15.65
CA THR A 160 -1.36 -10.44 16.93
C THR A 160 -0.31 -9.41 17.39
N GLU A 161 0.96 -9.69 17.13
CA GLU A 161 2.07 -8.76 17.42
C GLU A 161 2.02 -7.55 16.49
N LEU A 162 1.72 -7.78 15.21
CA LEU A 162 1.59 -6.72 14.21
C LEU A 162 0.41 -5.79 14.53
N CYS A 163 -0.76 -6.34 14.89
CA CYS A 163 -1.91 -5.54 15.33
C CYS A 163 -1.58 -4.68 16.56
N ALA A 164 -0.87 -5.25 17.55
CA ALA A 164 -0.46 -4.51 18.72
C ALA A 164 0.52 -3.39 18.40
N LEU A 165 1.47 -3.65 17.48
CA LEU A 165 2.43 -2.66 17.02
C LEU A 165 1.74 -1.52 16.26
N TYR A 166 0.81 -1.84 15.34
CA TYR A 166 -0.02 -0.82 14.69
C TYR A 166 -0.78 0.03 15.71
N ALA A 167 -1.38 -0.57 16.75
CA ALA A 167 -2.21 0.13 17.73
C ALA A 167 -1.42 1.12 18.61
N VAL A 168 -0.11 0.91 18.82
CA VAL A 168 0.74 1.82 19.62
C VAL A 168 1.52 2.81 18.77
N THR A 169 1.45 2.72 17.46
CA THR A 169 2.21 3.55 16.52
C THR A 169 1.60 4.96 16.43
N ASP A 170 2.44 5.98 16.59
CA ASP A 170 2.06 7.39 16.42
C ASP A 170 2.12 7.83 14.95
N VAL A 171 3.10 7.34 14.17
CA VAL A 171 3.29 7.70 12.76
C VAL A 171 3.64 6.44 11.95
N CYS A 172 2.84 6.14 10.93
CA CYS A 172 3.15 5.05 10.00
C CYS A 172 3.74 5.63 8.70
N LEU A 173 4.91 5.11 8.30
CA LEU A 173 5.63 5.55 7.11
C LEU A 173 5.52 4.51 5.99
N VAL A 174 4.77 4.83 4.96
CA VAL A 174 4.64 4.03 3.73
C VAL A 174 5.29 4.79 2.57
N THR A 175 6.49 4.39 2.20
CA THR A 175 7.38 5.14 1.29
C THR A 175 7.64 4.43 -0.02
N SER A 176 6.70 3.61 -0.47
CA SER A 176 6.85 2.86 -1.70
C SER A 176 7.13 3.79 -2.90
N LEU A 177 8.15 3.42 -3.69
CA LEU A 177 8.52 4.14 -4.92
C LEU A 177 7.57 3.81 -6.07
N ARG A 178 6.93 2.65 -5.97
CA ARG A 178 5.87 2.17 -6.84
C ARG A 178 5.07 1.11 -6.10
N ASP A 179 3.76 1.22 -6.07
CA ASP A 179 2.88 0.23 -5.46
C ASP A 179 1.49 0.32 -6.10
N GLY A 180 0.96 -0.81 -6.59
CA GLY A 180 -0.38 -0.86 -7.16
C GLY A 180 -1.47 -0.62 -6.12
N MET A 181 -1.29 -1.21 -4.93
CA MET A 181 -2.13 -0.98 -3.75
C MET A 181 -1.35 -1.40 -2.50
N ASN A 182 -1.11 -0.47 -1.59
CA ASN A 182 -0.44 -0.74 -0.32
C ASN A 182 -1.48 -1.08 0.76
N LEU A 183 -1.57 -2.35 1.16
CA LEU A 183 -2.52 -2.80 2.17
C LEU A 183 -2.05 -2.51 3.61
N VAL A 184 -0.75 -2.34 3.86
CA VAL A 184 -0.22 -1.96 5.18
C VAL A 184 -0.84 -0.65 5.69
N SER A 185 -1.08 0.31 4.78
CA SER A 185 -1.76 1.56 5.12
C SER A 185 -3.20 1.34 5.61
N TYR A 186 -3.94 0.41 5.00
CA TYR A 186 -5.30 0.02 5.41
C TYR A 186 -5.30 -0.73 6.75
N GLU A 187 -4.35 -1.65 6.94
CA GLU A 187 -4.16 -2.39 8.20
C GLU A 187 -3.85 -1.46 9.36
N PHE A 188 -2.92 -0.52 9.16
CA PHE A 188 -2.60 0.52 10.13
C PHE A 188 -3.84 1.33 10.50
N VAL A 189 -4.55 1.89 9.52
CA VAL A 189 -5.77 2.68 9.75
C VAL A 189 -6.82 1.89 10.55
N SER A 190 -6.98 0.59 10.25
CA SER A 190 -7.93 -0.28 10.98
C SER A 190 -7.58 -0.48 12.45
N CYS A 191 -6.30 -0.35 12.80
CA CYS A 191 -5.81 -0.52 14.18
C CYS A 191 -5.75 0.79 15.00
N GLN A 192 -6.10 1.94 14.41
CA GLN A 192 -5.86 3.27 15.01
C GLN A 192 -7.07 3.88 15.75
N SER A 193 -8.10 3.12 16.07
CA SER A 193 -9.32 3.62 16.71
C SER A 193 -9.10 4.36 18.03
N LYS A 194 -8.08 3.99 18.82
CA LYS A 194 -7.77 4.59 20.13
C LYS A 194 -6.64 5.61 20.10
N ASN A 195 -5.66 5.45 19.20
CA ASN A 195 -4.45 6.27 19.19
C ASN A 195 -4.49 7.42 18.18
N ALA A 196 -5.25 7.28 17.09
CA ALA A 196 -5.34 8.24 15.99
C ALA A 196 -3.95 8.65 15.46
N GLY A 197 -3.08 7.67 15.18
CA GLY A 197 -1.77 7.88 14.58
C GLY A 197 -1.88 8.44 13.17
N VAL A 198 -0.82 9.11 12.72
CA VAL A 198 -0.77 9.77 11.41
C VAL A 198 -0.18 8.83 10.37
N LEU A 199 -0.80 8.75 9.20
CA LEU A 199 -0.30 8.03 8.04
C LEU A 199 0.49 9.00 7.14
N VAL A 200 1.79 8.76 6.96
CA VAL A 200 2.63 9.39 5.95
C VAL A 200 2.73 8.41 4.79
N LEU A 201 2.22 8.79 3.63
CA LEU A 201 1.98 7.90 2.50
C LEU A 201 2.60 8.43 1.22
N SER A 202 3.35 7.57 0.54
CA SER A 202 3.91 7.90 -0.78
C SER A 202 2.80 8.23 -1.79
N GLU A 203 2.95 9.32 -2.52
CA GLU A 203 2.09 9.68 -3.65
C GLU A 203 2.12 8.65 -4.79
N PHE A 204 3.17 7.81 -4.84
CA PHE A 204 3.33 6.73 -5.84
C PHE A 204 2.68 5.41 -5.42
N ALA A 205 2.11 5.32 -4.22
CA ALA A 205 1.32 4.18 -3.79
C ALA A 205 -0.14 4.35 -4.25
N GLY A 206 -0.74 3.29 -4.83
CA GLY A 206 -2.14 3.35 -5.25
C GLY A 206 -3.11 3.68 -4.12
N ALA A 207 -2.77 3.32 -2.89
CA ALA A 207 -3.50 3.70 -1.68
C ALA A 207 -3.60 5.23 -1.47
N ALA A 208 -2.73 6.04 -2.08
CA ALA A 208 -2.81 7.50 -2.02
C ALA A 208 -4.11 8.06 -2.64
N GLN A 209 -4.65 7.40 -3.66
CA GLN A 209 -5.93 7.77 -4.26
C GLN A 209 -7.10 7.56 -3.30
N SER A 210 -6.99 6.61 -2.40
CA SER A 210 -8.03 6.20 -1.46
C SER A 210 -7.91 6.86 -0.09
N LEU A 211 -6.70 6.98 0.44
CA LEU A 211 -6.41 7.44 1.80
C LEU A 211 -5.79 8.84 1.86
N GLY A 212 -5.58 9.48 0.70
CA GLY A 212 -4.88 10.76 0.62
C GLY A 212 -5.56 11.90 1.37
N ALA A 213 -6.88 11.85 1.55
CA ALA A 213 -7.61 12.88 2.30
C ALA A 213 -7.24 12.92 3.80
N GLY A 214 -6.89 11.76 4.38
CA GLY A 214 -6.49 11.65 5.78
C GLY A 214 -4.99 11.40 5.99
N ALA A 215 -4.21 11.15 4.92
CA ALA A 215 -2.76 10.95 5.00
C ALA A 215 -1.99 12.25 4.74
N LEU A 216 -0.73 12.30 5.15
CA LEU A 216 0.27 13.23 4.64
C LEU A 216 0.92 12.59 3.42
N LEU A 217 0.68 13.14 2.23
CA LEU A 217 1.26 12.65 0.99
C LEU A 217 2.67 13.20 0.80
N VAL A 218 3.60 12.30 0.43
CA VAL A 218 5.02 12.64 0.27
C VAL A 218 5.59 12.03 -1.00
N ASN A 219 6.59 12.70 -1.55
CA ASN A 219 7.48 12.12 -2.55
C ASN A 219 8.67 11.45 -1.84
N PRO A 220 8.80 10.10 -1.83
CA PRO A 220 9.90 9.43 -1.15
C PRO A 220 11.29 9.78 -1.66
N TRP A 221 11.39 10.30 -2.89
CA TRP A 221 12.66 10.76 -3.46
C TRP A 221 13.09 12.13 -2.93
N ASN A 222 12.15 12.90 -2.36
CA ASN A 222 12.45 14.19 -1.75
C ASN A 222 12.66 14.00 -0.24
N VAL A 223 13.91 13.88 0.16
CA VAL A 223 14.32 13.67 1.56
C VAL A 223 13.88 14.83 2.46
N ASN A 224 13.82 16.06 1.93
CA ASN A 224 13.37 17.22 2.70
C ASN A 224 11.87 17.17 2.98
N ASP A 225 11.04 16.81 1.97
CA ASP A 225 9.60 16.64 2.16
C ASP A 225 9.31 15.51 3.16
N MET A 226 10.10 14.43 3.10
CA MET A 226 9.99 13.34 4.07
C MET A 226 10.27 13.80 5.50
N ALA A 227 11.33 14.60 5.71
CA ALA A 227 11.67 15.13 7.02
C ALA A 227 10.59 16.10 7.55
N ALA A 228 10.10 17.01 6.71
CA ALA A 228 9.02 17.94 7.05
C ALA A 228 7.71 17.18 7.39
N ALA A 229 7.33 16.18 6.59
CA ALA A 229 6.13 15.39 6.87
C ALA A 229 6.22 14.58 8.18
N ILE A 230 7.42 14.14 8.56
CA ILE A 230 7.64 13.50 9.86
C ILE A 230 7.42 14.51 11.00
N GLU A 231 7.95 15.72 10.88
CA GLU A 231 7.74 16.78 11.86
C GLU A 231 6.26 17.16 11.98
N ASP A 232 5.60 17.39 10.84
CA ASP A 232 4.16 17.69 10.78
C ASP A 232 3.33 16.60 11.46
N ALA A 233 3.64 15.32 11.17
CA ALA A 233 2.95 14.19 11.78
C ALA A 233 3.13 14.12 13.30
N LEU A 234 4.33 14.40 13.81
CA LEU A 234 4.65 14.34 15.24
C LEU A 234 4.08 15.52 16.03
N THR A 235 3.94 16.69 15.40
CA THR A 235 3.45 17.94 16.01
C THR A 235 1.96 18.19 15.76
N MET A 236 1.31 17.36 14.93
CA MET A 236 -0.09 17.53 14.53
C MET A 236 -1.03 17.57 15.74
N PRO A 237 -1.95 18.55 15.81
CA PRO A 237 -2.93 18.65 16.88
C PRO A 237 -3.86 17.43 16.94
N ASP A 238 -4.26 17.03 18.14
CA ASP A 238 -5.12 15.87 18.36
C ASP A 238 -6.45 15.93 17.60
N ALA A 239 -7.05 17.11 17.47
CA ALA A 239 -8.27 17.29 16.72
C ALA A 239 -8.13 16.95 15.24
N GLU A 240 -7.02 17.38 14.63
CA GLU A 240 -6.69 17.08 13.24
C GLU A 240 -6.36 15.60 13.04
N ARG A 241 -5.55 15.01 13.92
CA ARG A 241 -5.23 13.57 13.88
C ARG A 241 -6.49 12.71 13.88
N ARG A 242 -7.44 13.01 14.78
CA ARG A 242 -8.72 12.29 14.88
C ARG A 242 -9.59 12.46 13.65
N GLU A 243 -9.64 13.66 13.08
CA GLU A 243 -10.41 13.90 11.87
C GLU A 243 -9.82 13.16 10.67
N ARG A 244 -8.51 13.21 10.46
CA ARG A 244 -7.81 12.45 9.41
C ARG A 244 -8.01 10.95 9.57
N GLN A 245 -7.88 10.43 10.79
CA GLN A 245 -8.14 9.02 11.09
C GLN A 245 -9.59 8.64 10.81
N ARG A 246 -10.56 9.46 11.17
CA ARG A 246 -11.96 9.23 10.91
C ARG A 246 -12.26 9.10 9.41
N GLN A 247 -11.71 10.00 8.61
CA GLN A 247 -11.86 9.98 7.14
C GLN A 247 -11.30 8.69 6.55
N ASN A 248 -10.06 8.33 6.90
CA ASN A 248 -9.42 7.12 6.41
C ASN A 248 -10.16 5.85 6.88
N PHE A 249 -10.55 5.79 8.14
CA PHE A 249 -11.28 4.64 8.69
C PHE A 249 -12.66 4.45 8.02
N THR A 250 -13.36 5.54 7.75
CA THR A 250 -14.63 5.50 7.00
C THR A 250 -14.41 4.91 5.61
N HIS A 251 -13.35 5.34 4.90
CA HIS A 251 -13.03 4.78 3.59
C HIS A 251 -12.74 3.27 3.68
N VAL A 252 -11.89 2.84 4.61
CA VAL A 252 -11.49 1.43 4.77
C VAL A 252 -12.68 0.54 5.12
N THR A 253 -13.64 1.03 5.91
CA THR A 253 -14.82 0.26 6.31
C THR A 253 -15.87 0.13 5.21
N ILE A 254 -15.93 1.07 4.28
CA ILE A 254 -16.85 1.03 3.14
C ILE A 254 -16.27 0.20 1.99
N HIS A 255 -14.98 0.42 1.67
CA HIS A 255 -14.30 -0.22 0.54
C HIS A 255 -13.54 -1.47 1.02
N THR A 256 -14.29 -2.49 1.42
CA THR A 256 -13.75 -3.76 1.92
C THR A 256 -13.32 -4.70 0.79
N ALA A 257 -12.59 -5.76 1.14
CA ALA A 257 -12.29 -6.85 0.20
C ALA A 257 -13.55 -7.51 -0.36
N GLN A 258 -14.63 -7.61 0.44
CA GLN A 258 -15.92 -8.13 -0.01
C GLN A 258 -16.56 -7.20 -1.03
N ALA A 259 -16.63 -5.89 -0.74
CA ALA A 259 -17.16 -4.89 -1.67
C ALA A 259 -16.38 -4.88 -3.01
N TRP A 260 -15.06 -5.06 -2.94
CA TRP A 260 -14.23 -5.20 -4.13
C TRP A 260 -14.62 -6.44 -4.95
N ALA A 261 -14.81 -7.61 -4.30
CA ALA A 261 -15.18 -8.86 -4.97
C ALA A 261 -16.55 -8.75 -5.63
N ASP A 262 -17.53 -8.18 -4.93
CA ASP A 262 -18.90 -7.99 -5.42
C ASP A 262 -18.91 -7.07 -6.65
N THR A 263 -18.18 -5.95 -6.59
CA THR A 263 -18.04 -5.02 -7.72
C THR A 263 -17.39 -5.68 -8.92
N PHE A 264 -16.29 -6.41 -8.70
CA PHE A 264 -15.57 -7.10 -9.78
C PHE A 264 -16.44 -8.15 -10.48
N VAL A 265 -17.16 -8.97 -9.70
CA VAL A 265 -18.06 -10.01 -10.25
C VAL A 265 -19.21 -9.39 -11.01
N SER A 266 -19.81 -8.31 -10.48
CA SER A 266 -20.89 -7.58 -11.16
C SER A 266 -20.43 -7.05 -12.53
N GLU A 267 -19.30 -6.35 -12.57
CA GLU A 267 -18.73 -5.80 -13.81
C GLU A 267 -18.36 -6.89 -14.82
N LEU A 268 -17.87 -8.05 -14.34
CA LEU A 268 -17.57 -9.20 -15.21
C LEU A 268 -18.83 -9.77 -15.84
N ASN A 269 -19.91 -9.90 -15.07
CA ASN A 269 -21.21 -10.36 -15.59
C ASN A 269 -21.79 -9.39 -16.60
N ASP A 270 -21.71 -8.08 -16.35
CA ASP A 270 -22.18 -7.05 -17.26
C ASP A 270 -21.40 -7.10 -18.59
N THR A 271 -20.06 -7.29 -18.52
CA THR A 271 -19.22 -7.46 -19.71
C THR A 271 -19.64 -8.70 -20.53
N HIS A 272 -19.99 -9.79 -19.85
CA HIS A 272 -20.45 -11.01 -20.52
C HIS A 272 -21.81 -10.79 -21.23
N VAL A 273 -22.77 -10.17 -20.55
CA VAL A 273 -24.08 -9.83 -21.13
C VAL A 273 -23.94 -8.91 -22.33
N GLU A 274 -23.09 -7.87 -22.25
CA GLU A 274 -22.82 -6.98 -23.37
C GLU A 274 -22.21 -7.72 -24.56
N ALA A 275 -21.27 -8.63 -24.32
CA ALA A 275 -20.65 -9.43 -25.39
C ALA A 275 -21.68 -10.33 -26.09
N GLU A 276 -22.60 -10.94 -25.34
CA GLU A 276 -23.70 -11.72 -25.93
C GLU A 276 -24.66 -10.87 -26.76
N LEU A 277 -25.02 -9.67 -26.27
CA LEU A 277 -25.87 -8.75 -26.99
C LEU A 277 -25.21 -8.26 -28.31
N ARG A 278 -23.89 -8.00 -28.28
CA ARG A 278 -23.13 -7.65 -29.52
C ARG A 278 -23.16 -8.79 -30.54
N ARG A 279 -22.93 -10.03 -30.08
CA ARG A 279 -23.02 -11.22 -30.98
C ARG A 279 -24.40 -11.36 -31.64
N LYS A 280 -25.48 -11.13 -30.90
CA LYS A 280 -26.85 -11.18 -31.39
C LYS A 280 -27.18 -10.09 -32.42
N ARG A 281 -26.46 -8.96 -32.41
CA ARG A 281 -26.63 -7.84 -33.36
C ARG A 281 -25.89 -8.03 -34.66
N ILE A 282 -24.95 -9.00 -34.77
CA ILE A 282 -24.26 -9.31 -36.04
C ILE A 282 -25.18 -10.18 -36.88
N PRO A 283 -25.59 -9.73 -38.10
CA PRO A 283 -26.44 -10.54 -38.99
C PRO A 283 -25.74 -11.87 -39.31
N PRO A 284 -26.44 -13.01 -39.27
CA PRO A 284 -25.85 -14.33 -39.54
C PRO A 284 -25.15 -14.46 -40.90
N GLN A 285 -25.52 -13.62 -41.86
CA GLN A 285 -24.97 -13.61 -43.21
C GLN A 285 -23.54 -13.02 -43.34
N LEU A 286 -23.04 -12.35 -42.30
CA LEU A 286 -21.72 -11.69 -42.30
C LEU A 286 -20.63 -12.44 -41.51
N VAL A 287 -20.96 -13.57 -40.93
CA VAL A 287 -20.00 -14.38 -40.17
C VAL A 287 -19.46 -15.51 -41.05
N PRO A 288 -18.24 -15.43 -41.61
CA PRO A 288 -17.64 -16.57 -42.31
C PRO A 288 -17.53 -17.75 -41.38
N MET A 289 -17.80 -18.99 -41.89
CA MET A 289 -17.70 -20.23 -41.10
C MET A 289 -16.35 -20.40 -40.39
N THR A 290 -15.28 -19.79 -40.88
CA THR A 290 -13.94 -19.75 -40.29
C THR A 290 -13.88 -19.03 -38.95
N ILE A 291 -14.78 -18.06 -38.71
CA ILE A 291 -14.81 -17.28 -37.45
C ILE A 291 -15.52 -18.08 -36.37
N ILE A 292 -16.51 -18.92 -36.69
CA ILE A 292 -17.24 -19.73 -35.74
C ILE A 292 -16.29 -20.73 -35.02
N ASN A 293 -15.33 -21.30 -35.74
CA ASN A 293 -14.35 -22.23 -35.16
C ASN A 293 -13.28 -21.56 -34.29
N SER A 294 -13.01 -20.26 -34.44
CA SER A 294 -12.09 -19.53 -33.57
C SER A 294 -12.75 -19.07 -32.24
N PHE A 295 -14.08 -18.95 -32.20
CA PHE A 295 -14.82 -18.58 -30.97
C PHE A 295 -15.06 -19.76 -30.00
N VAL A 296 -14.92 -21.03 -30.45
CA VAL A 296 -15.06 -22.22 -29.59
C VAL A 296 -13.80 -22.47 -28.76
N THR A 297 -12.71 -21.79 -29.02
CA THR A 297 -11.41 -21.97 -28.35
C THR A 297 -11.04 -20.80 -27.42
N VAL A 298 -11.98 -20.02 -26.92
CA VAL A 298 -11.69 -19.08 -25.84
C VAL A 298 -11.74 -19.82 -24.50
N TYR A 299 -10.57 -20.14 -24.00
CA TYR A 299 -10.32 -20.84 -22.76
C TYR A 299 -10.98 -20.18 -21.55
N PRO A 300 -11.60 -20.95 -20.64
CA PRO A 300 -12.11 -20.45 -19.38
C PRO A 300 -11.02 -20.50 -18.28
N SER A 301 -9.80 -20.10 -18.58
CA SER A 301 -8.74 -20.16 -17.56
C SER A 301 -7.69 -19.10 -17.83
N SER A 302 -7.81 -17.99 -17.17
CA SER A 302 -6.78 -17.17 -16.52
C SER A 302 -7.23 -15.72 -16.31
N LEU A 303 -7.82 -15.47 -15.15
CA LEU A 303 -7.84 -14.14 -14.56
C LEU A 303 -6.40 -13.83 -14.12
N THR A 304 -5.70 -13.00 -14.90
CA THR A 304 -4.35 -12.57 -14.52
C THR A 304 -4.43 -11.17 -13.94
N PHE A 305 -4.19 -11.07 -12.63
CA PHE A 305 -3.91 -9.78 -12.01
C PHE A 305 -2.43 -9.44 -12.20
N ILE A 306 -2.15 -8.26 -12.74
CA ILE A 306 -0.79 -7.72 -12.85
C ILE A 306 -0.55 -6.83 -11.62
N TYR A 307 0.33 -7.29 -10.74
CA TYR A 307 0.79 -6.54 -9.56
C TYR A 307 1.87 -5.52 -9.93
#